data_b65dda52ad5750eefdf3d022e9d6fd11
#
_entry.id   b65dda52ad5750eefdf3d022e9d6fd11
#
_cell.length_a   1.000
_cell.length_b   1.000
_cell.length_c   1.000
_cell.angle_alpha   90.00
_cell.angle_beta   90.00
_cell.angle_gamma   90.00
#
_symmetry.space_group_name_H-M   'P 1'
#
loop_
_entity.id
_entity.type
_entity.pdbx_description
1 polymer ?
#
loop_
_entity_poly.entity_id
_entity_poly.type
_entity_poly.pdbx_seq_one_letter_code
_entity_poly.pdbx_strand_id
1 'polypeptide(L)'
;MQKTISINRLYLDTKNPRHLPIEDQKKIIESLVENEKVKDLAKDISEKGATNPLDSVGITIENGKRIVLEGNRRICALKLLLNPELAPKKHQKYFYKLKEKLNQPITKIDVYQFNSREEASHWLATLHTASSKSARKSWSPEQQTRFEQSTNGRPDHAAALTILEFSLANDIIEPEQSQKVITTITRMLSSPEVREAFGILTGVRERNIQINIQHDEFKNILIQYFKDVDNSEHNIGSRSNKTDRLEYINYLKKLGKIPSARLSNGVSLISGMPSTIIQKLQQKSSATLSQEKATKNRPQVKNNEFIIDYELSIPVS
;
A
#
# COMPACT_ATOMS: atom_id res chain seq x y z
N MET A 1 -6.24 27.02 9.92
CA MET A 1 -5.05 27.84 9.78
C MET A 1 -3.80 26.97 9.98
N GLN A 2 -2.83 26.98 9.06
CA GLN A 2 -1.57 26.23 9.22
C GLN A 2 -0.60 26.94 10.18
N LYS A 3 0.09 26.15 11.00
CA LYS A 3 1.09 26.63 11.97
C LYS A 3 2.14 25.55 12.22
N THR A 4 3.39 25.97 12.43
CA THR A 4 4.48 25.09 12.91
C THR A 4 4.56 25.17 14.43
N ILE A 5 4.39 24.06 15.13
CA ILE A 5 4.33 24.01 16.60
C ILE A 5 5.34 23.01 17.15
N SER A 6 5.95 23.36 18.30
CA SER A 6 6.79 22.43 19.05
C SER A 6 5.97 21.25 19.55
N ILE A 7 6.49 20.03 19.36
CA ILE A 7 5.85 18.78 19.76
C ILE A 7 5.55 18.74 21.26
N ASN A 8 6.41 19.35 22.08
CA ASN A 8 6.22 19.39 23.53
C ASN A 8 5.01 20.26 23.96
N ARG A 9 4.55 21.18 23.10
CA ARG A 9 3.38 22.03 23.36
C ARG A 9 2.05 21.41 22.91
N LEU A 10 2.07 20.19 22.35
CA LEU A 10 0.91 19.44 21.90
C LEU A 10 0.49 18.44 22.97
N TYR A 11 -0.80 18.39 23.27
CA TYR A 11 -1.40 17.45 24.20
C TYR A 11 -2.19 16.41 23.42
N LEU A 12 -2.02 15.15 23.77
CA LEU A 12 -2.83 14.06 23.22
C LEU A 12 -4.28 14.21 23.67
N ASP A 13 -5.22 13.88 22.79
CA ASP A 13 -6.63 14.06 23.04
C ASP A 13 -7.16 13.08 24.10
N THR A 14 -7.64 13.63 25.23
CA THR A 14 -8.23 12.83 26.31
C THR A 14 -9.55 12.15 25.90
N LYS A 15 -10.21 12.64 24.85
CA LYS A 15 -11.47 12.14 24.28
C LYS A 15 -11.28 11.45 22.93
N ASN A 16 -10.06 10.97 22.62
CA ASN A 16 -9.80 10.31 21.35
C ASN A 16 -10.61 9.01 21.23
N PRO A 17 -11.35 8.78 20.11
CA PRO A 17 -12.17 7.58 19.92
C PRO A 17 -11.41 6.24 19.96
N ARG A 18 -10.06 6.24 19.92
CA ARG A 18 -9.24 5.03 20.02
C ARG A 18 -9.16 4.44 21.43
N HIS A 19 -9.63 5.18 22.43
CA HIS A 19 -9.68 4.75 23.84
C HIS A 19 -10.87 5.36 24.55
N LEU A 20 -11.29 4.79 25.66
CA LEU A 20 -12.21 5.44 26.59
C LEU A 20 -11.58 6.74 27.10
N PRO A 21 -12.36 7.76 27.53
CA PRO A 21 -11.81 9.01 28.02
C PRO A 21 -10.74 8.80 29.10
N ILE A 22 -9.53 9.34 28.85
CA ILE A 22 -8.37 9.24 29.75
C ILE A 22 -7.82 10.64 29.96
N GLU A 23 -7.82 11.15 31.20
CA GLU A 23 -7.31 12.48 31.53
C GLU A 23 -5.78 12.54 31.62
N ASP A 24 -5.13 11.47 32.04
CA ASP A 24 -3.69 11.39 32.22
C ASP A 24 -2.95 11.13 30.92
N GLN A 25 -2.08 12.06 30.52
CA GLN A 25 -1.26 11.95 29.30
C GLN A 25 -0.36 10.71 29.28
N LYS A 26 0.15 10.26 30.43
CA LYS A 26 0.98 9.04 30.50
C LYS A 26 0.16 7.80 30.20
N LYS A 27 -1.06 7.73 30.74
CA LYS A 27 -2.00 6.63 30.47
C LYS A 27 -2.44 6.62 29.00
N ILE A 28 -2.64 7.80 28.37
CA ILE A 28 -2.92 7.88 26.94
C ILE A 28 -1.72 7.33 26.13
N ILE A 29 -0.49 7.74 26.46
CA ILE A 29 0.72 7.23 25.83
C ILE A 29 0.81 5.71 25.97
N GLU A 30 0.59 5.17 27.18
CA GLU A 30 0.59 3.74 27.44
C GLU A 30 -0.43 3.00 26.57
N SER A 31 -1.68 3.48 26.55
CA SER A 31 -2.73 2.90 25.71
C SER A 31 -2.38 2.91 24.23
N LEU A 32 -1.83 4.01 23.71
CA LEU A 32 -1.44 4.13 22.30
C LEU A 32 -0.25 3.22 21.96
N VAL A 33 0.73 3.08 22.85
CA VAL A 33 1.89 2.21 22.64
C VAL A 33 1.49 0.74 22.63
N GLU A 34 0.59 0.33 23.51
CA GLU A 34 0.15 -1.07 23.62
C GLU A 34 -0.80 -1.49 22.50
N ASN A 35 -1.75 -0.62 22.14
CA ASN A 35 -2.89 -1.01 21.30
C ASN A 35 -2.83 -0.46 19.89
N GLU A 36 -2.08 0.63 19.61
CA GLU A 36 -2.21 1.43 18.39
C GLU A 36 -0.97 1.45 17.50
N LYS A 37 -0.09 0.44 17.59
CA LYS A 37 1.11 0.28 16.75
C LYS A 37 2.03 1.52 16.71
N VAL A 38 2.12 2.26 17.82
CA VAL A 38 2.99 3.46 17.92
C VAL A 38 4.46 3.08 17.77
N LYS A 39 4.86 1.88 18.19
CA LYS A 39 6.24 1.38 18.06
C LYS A 39 6.66 1.26 16.58
N ASP A 40 5.78 0.71 15.73
CA ASP A 40 6.06 0.56 14.30
C ASP A 40 6.17 1.92 13.62
N LEU A 41 5.27 2.85 13.97
CA LEU A 41 5.30 4.21 13.46
C LEU A 41 6.56 4.97 13.91
N ALA A 42 6.97 4.83 15.17
CA ALA A 42 8.21 5.44 15.67
C ALA A 42 9.45 4.87 14.97
N LYS A 43 9.46 3.56 14.68
CA LYS A 43 10.52 2.93 13.90
C LYS A 43 10.59 3.50 12.50
N ASP A 44 9.48 3.60 11.78
CA ASP A 44 9.41 4.17 10.44
C ASP A 44 9.91 5.64 10.40
N ILE A 45 9.46 6.46 11.37
CA ILE A 45 9.93 7.85 11.51
C ILE A 45 11.44 7.89 11.79
N SER A 46 11.95 7.01 12.66
CA SER A 46 13.38 6.95 12.99
C SER A 46 14.24 6.55 11.79
N GLU A 47 13.77 5.61 10.96
CA GLU A 47 14.48 5.15 9.76
C GLU A 47 14.45 6.17 8.62
N LYS A 48 13.35 6.93 8.48
CA LYS A 48 13.19 7.95 7.43
C LYS A 48 13.68 9.34 7.83
N GLY A 49 13.85 9.61 9.12
CA GLY A 49 14.18 10.95 9.64
C GLY A 49 13.05 11.96 9.47
N ALA A 50 11.84 11.52 9.11
CA ALA A 50 10.69 12.38 8.82
C ALA A 50 9.36 11.68 9.10
N THR A 51 8.31 12.46 9.29
CA THR A 51 6.93 11.97 9.25
C THR A 51 6.41 11.96 7.81
N ASN A 52 5.33 11.19 7.55
CA ASN A 52 4.69 11.23 6.24
C ASN A 52 4.15 12.66 5.95
N PRO A 53 4.65 13.36 4.90
CA PRO A 53 4.23 14.72 4.59
C PRO A 53 2.78 14.82 4.07
N LEU A 54 2.21 13.70 3.61
CA LEU A 54 0.84 13.64 3.12
C LEU A 54 -0.21 13.51 4.24
N ASP A 55 0.24 13.33 5.49
CA ASP A 55 -0.63 13.22 6.65
C ASP A 55 -0.59 14.50 7.47
N SER A 56 -1.69 15.22 7.55
CA SER A 56 -1.83 16.43 8.36
C SER A 56 -2.08 16.10 9.83
N VAL A 57 -1.61 16.96 10.73
CA VAL A 57 -1.97 16.96 12.15
C VAL A 57 -3.02 18.03 12.37
N GLY A 58 -4.19 17.66 12.93
CA GLY A 58 -5.26 18.57 13.29
C GLY A 58 -5.25 18.86 14.78
N ILE A 59 -5.34 20.14 15.16
CA ILE A 59 -5.41 20.57 16.57
C ILE A 59 -6.53 21.55 16.82
N THR A 60 -6.95 21.67 18.08
CA THR A 60 -7.75 22.79 18.59
C THR A 60 -7.15 23.33 19.88
N ILE A 61 -7.65 24.47 20.36
CA ILE A 61 -7.28 25.03 21.68
C ILE A 61 -8.43 24.85 22.64
N GLU A 62 -8.21 24.07 23.70
CA GLU A 62 -9.17 23.87 24.80
C GLU A 62 -8.47 24.21 26.12
N ASN A 63 -9.08 25.09 26.91
CA ASN A 63 -8.52 25.55 28.19
C ASN A 63 -7.05 26.00 28.10
N GLY A 64 -6.69 26.72 27.04
CA GLY A 64 -5.32 27.19 26.78
C GLY A 64 -4.32 26.10 26.33
N LYS A 65 -4.74 24.85 26.21
CA LYS A 65 -3.92 23.71 25.75
C LYS A 65 -4.18 23.41 24.28
N ARG A 66 -3.15 23.03 23.54
CA ARG A 66 -3.25 22.61 22.14
C ARG A 66 -3.52 21.11 22.10
N ILE A 67 -4.78 20.74 21.87
CA ILE A 67 -5.25 19.35 21.86
C ILE A 67 -5.15 18.80 20.43
N VAL A 68 -4.53 17.63 20.28
CA VAL A 68 -4.36 16.93 19.01
C VAL A 68 -5.64 16.16 18.68
N LEU A 69 -6.45 16.66 17.74
CA LEU A 69 -7.66 15.98 17.28
C LEU A 69 -7.34 14.86 16.27
N GLU A 70 -6.40 15.14 15.32
CA GLU A 70 -5.91 14.17 14.35
C GLU A 70 -4.38 14.05 14.42
N GLY A 71 -3.89 12.82 14.27
CA GLY A 71 -2.45 12.52 14.33
C GLY A 71 -1.94 12.17 15.74
N ASN A 72 -2.82 11.78 16.67
CA ASN A 72 -2.44 11.39 18.04
C ASN A 72 -1.34 10.34 18.11
N ARG A 73 -1.44 9.28 17.29
CA ARG A 73 -0.39 8.23 17.19
C ARG A 73 0.96 8.81 16.77
N ARG A 74 0.95 9.73 15.80
CA ARG A 74 2.15 10.39 15.26
C ARG A 74 2.79 11.30 16.30
N ILE A 75 1.99 12.13 16.96
CA ILE A 75 2.50 12.99 18.05
C ILE A 75 3.00 12.16 19.23
N CYS A 76 2.33 11.06 19.57
CA CYS A 76 2.81 10.12 20.58
C CYS A 76 4.20 9.54 20.19
N ALA A 77 4.36 9.03 18.96
CA ALA A 77 5.63 8.50 18.47
C ALA A 77 6.75 9.55 18.52
N LEU A 78 6.49 10.78 18.05
CA LEU A 78 7.45 11.89 18.10
C LEU A 78 7.82 12.28 19.54
N LYS A 79 6.86 12.35 20.46
CA LYS A 79 7.14 12.60 21.88
C LYS A 79 8.07 11.53 22.48
N LEU A 80 7.85 10.26 22.13
CA LEU A 80 8.65 9.14 22.60
C LEU A 80 10.04 9.08 21.97
N LEU A 81 10.20 9.54 20.72
CA LEU A 81 11.51 9.71 20.09
C LEU A 81 12.31 10.87 20.70
N LEU A 82 11.62 11.94 21.12
CA LEU A 82 12.27 13.04 21.86
C LEU A 82 12.61 12.65 23.30
N ASN A 83 11.64 12.09 24.00
CA ASN A 83 11.69 11.79 25.43
C ASN A 83 11.27 10.31 25.68
N PRO A 84 12.18 9.35 25.48
CA PRO A 84 11.91 7.91 25.65
C PRO A 84 11.40 7.52 27.06
N GLU A 85 11.73 8.31 28.08
CA GLU A 85 11.28 8.11 29.46
C GLU A 85 9.76 8.26 29.66
N LEU A 86 9.05 8.89 28.70
CA LEU A 86 7.60 8.96 28.69
C LEU A 86 6.94 7.61 28.34
N ALA A 87 7.69 6.68 27.74
CA ALA A 87 7.19 5.35 27.41
C ALA A 87 7.03 4.50 28.67
N PRO A 88 6.12 3.48 28.65
CA PRO A 88 6.08 2.45 29.69
C PRO A 88 7.47 1.82 29.90
N LYS A 89 7.86 1.56 31.15
CA LYS A 89 9.21 1.09 31.52
C LYS A 89 9.73 -0.03 30.62
N LYS A 90 8.88 -1.02 30.31
CA LYS A 90 9.22 -2.16 29.44
C LYS A 90 9.58 -1.79 27.98
N HIS A 91 9.21 -0.59 27.53
CA HIS A 91 9.46 -0.12 26.17
C HIS A 91 10.51 1.01 26.07
N GLN A 92 10.95 1.60 27.17
CA GLN A 92 11.90 2.74 27.16
C GLN A 92 13.18 2.40 26.39
N LYS A 93 13.78 1.22 26.66
CA LYS A 93 15.00 0.78 25.94
C LYS A 93 14.84 0.74 24.42
N TYR A 94 13.63 0.38 23.94
CA TYR A 94 13.32 0.37 22.52
C TYR A 94 13.33 1.79 21.92
N PHE A 95 12.67 2.75 22.60
CA PHE A 95 12.62 4.14 22.13
C PHE A 95 13.98 4.84 22.24
N TYR A 96 14.80 4.54 23.23
CA TYR A 96 16.19 5.03 23.29
C TYR A 96 16.98 4.60 22.06
N LYS A 97 16.91 3.32 21.66
CA LYS A 97 17.58 2.82 20.45
C LYS A 97 17.08 3.51 19.18
N LEU A 98 15.79 3.83 19.10
CA LEU A 98 15.26 4.54 17.95
C LEU A 98 15.70 6.01 17.92
N LYS A 99 15.76 6.66 19.08
CA LYS A 99 16.26 8.04 19.21
C LYS A 99 17.71 8.15 18.75
N GLU A 100 18.57 7.20 19.08
CA GLU A 100 19.98 7.15 18.65
C GLU A 100 20.16 7.02 17.14
N LYS A 101 19.18 6.44 16.44
CA LYS A 101 19.20 6.31 14.98
C LYS A 101 18.80 7.60 14.24
N LEU A 102 18.14 8.53 14.93
CA LEU A 102 17.76 9.81 14.34
C LEU A 102 18.98 10.72 14.20
N ASN A 103 19.34 11.09 12.97
CA ASN A 103 20.41 12.06 12.70
C ASN A 103 20.09 13.44 13.31
N GLN A 104 18.81 13.83 13.26
CA GLN A 104 18.33 15.08 13.85
C GLN A 104 16.95 14.85 14.52
N PRO A 105 16.76 15.35 15.76
CA PRO A 105 15.47 15.22 16.44
C PRO A 105 14.41 16.11 15.80
N ILE A 106 13.25 15.54 15.51
CA ILE A 106 12.08 16.28 15.02
C ILE A 106 11.42 16.97 16.21
N THR A 107 11.67 18.26 16.40
CA THR A 107 11.17 19.04 17.55
C THR A 107 9.93 19.86 17.26
N LYS A 108 9.62 20.11 16.00
CA LYS A 108 8.47 20.87 15.51
C LYS A 108 7.73 20.11 14.44
N ILE A 109 6.45 20.39 14.28
CA ILE A 109 5.60 19.81 13.24
C ILE A 109 4.57 20.83 12.75
N ASP A 110 4.23 20.74 11.47
CA ASP A 110 3.16 21.55 10.89
C ASP A 110 1.81 20.96 11.26
N VAL A 111 0.89 21.83 11.68
CA VAL A 111 -0.43 21.48 12.13
C VAL A 111 -1.47 22.39 11.49
N TYR A 112 -2.67 21.84 11.29
CA TYR A 112 -3.86 22.65 10.98
C TYR A 112 -4.63 22.92 12.28
N GLN A 113 -4.76 24.20 12.64
CA GLN A 113 -5.52 24.61 13.82
C GLN A 113 -6.96 24.92 13.43
N PHE A 114 -7.89 24.17 14.01
CA PHE A 114 -9.33 24.42 13.99
C PHE A 114 -9.72 25.37 15.12
N ASN A 115 -10.82 26.12 14.94
CA ASN A 115 -11.35 27.00 15.97
C ASN A 115 -12.02 26.21 17.09
N SER A 116 -12.65 25.07 16.75
CA SER A 116 -13.28 24.19 17.72
C SER A 116 -13.20 22.71 17.28
N ARG A 117 -13.57 21.82 18.19
CA ARG A 117 -13.71 20.38 17.92
C ARG A 117 -14.86 20.09 16.95
N GLU A 118 -15.92 20.85 17.02
CA GLU A 118 -17.09 20.74 16.16
C GLU A 118 -16.73 21.07 14.71
N GLU A 119 -15.93 22.13 14.47
CA GLU A 119 -15.41 22.46 13.14
C GLU A 119 -14.59 21.30 12.55
N ALA A 120 -13.82 20.62 13.39
CA ALA A 120 -13.00 19.49 12.95
C ALA A 120 -13.82 18.20 12.68
N SER A 121 -15.00 18.05 13.30
CA SER A 121 -15.75 16.79 13.36
C SER A 121 -16.08 16.22 11.98
N HIS A 122 -16.50 17.07 11.03
CA HIS A 122 -16.79 16.66 9.66
C HIS A 122 -15.56 16.06 8.95
N TRP A 123 -14.41 16.69 9.11
CA TRP A 123 -13.16 16.22 8.49
C TRP A 123 -12.66 14.92 9.14
N LEU A 124 -12.77 14.81 10.48
CA LEU A 124 -12.43 13.59 11.20
C LEU A 124 -13.33 12.42 10.78
N ALA A 125 -14.63 12.66 10.63
CA ALA A 125 -15.55 11.65 10.13
C ALA A 125 -15.18 11.20 8.71
N THR A 126 -14.82 12.13 7.83
CA THR A 126 -14.38 11.81 6.46
C THR A 126 -13.12 10.94 6.42
N LEU A 127 -12.18 11.15 7.36
CA LEU A 127 -10.93 10.38 7.43
C LEU A 127 -11.12 8.97 8.02
N HIS A 128 -12.06 8.81 8.97
CA HIS A 128 -12.11 7.60 9.80
C HIS A 128 -13.38 6.77 9.63
N THR A 129 -14.41 7.28 8.96
CA THR A 129 -15.67 6.54 8.74
C THR A 129 -15.84 6.17 7.27
N ALA A 130 -16.01 4.87 7.00
CA ALA A 130 -16.23 4.36 5.64
C ALA A 130 -17.61 4.80 5.05
N SER A 131 -18.52 5.29 5.87
CA SER A 131 -19.87 5.73 5.49
C SER A 131 -19.91 7.08 4.79
N SER A 132 -18.87 7.88 4.89
CA SER A 132 -18.79 9.17 4.17
C SER A 132 -18.59 8.92 2.67
N LYS A 133 -19.44 9.53 1.82
CA LYS A 133 -19.29 9.48 0.34
C LYS A 133 -17.95 10.06 -0.13
N SER A 134 -17.32 10.94 0.66
CA SER A 134 -16.03 11.57 0.43
C SER A 134 -14.88 10.90 1.18
N ALA A 135 -15.10 9.76 1.86
CA ALA A 135 -14.06 9.04 2.58
C ALA A 135 -12.93 8.60 1.63
N ARG A 136 -11.68 8.59 2.13
CA ARG A 136 -10.56 8.01 1.39
C ARG A 136 -10.86 6.55 1.08
N LYS A 137 -10.93 6.22 -0.20
CA LYS A 137 -11.02 4.85 -0.65
C LYS A 137 -9.61 4.23 -0.62
N SER A 138 -9.42 3.18 0.15
CA SER A 138 -8.18 2.40 0.11
C SER A 138 -7.99 1.80 -1.29
N TRP A 139 -6.75 1.73 -1.73
CA TRP A 139 -6.45 1.02 -2.97
C TRP A 139 -6.84 -0.44 -2.88
N SER A 140 -7.43 -0.96 -3.94
CA SER A 140 -7.63 -2.40 -4.09
C SER A 140 -6.26 -3.10 -4.20
N PRO A 141 -6.18 -4.43 -3.94
CA PRO A 141 -4.94 -5.18 -4.10
C PRO A 141 -4.32 -5.01 -5.50
N GLU A 142 -5.15 -4.90 -6.53
CA GLU A 142 -4.72 -4.64 -7.91
C GLU A 142 -4.08 -3.25 -8.07
N GLN A 143 -4.71 -2.20 -7.53
CA GLN A 143 -4.20 -0.83 -7.57
C GLN A 143 -2.89 -0.70 -6.78
N GLN A 144 -2.83 -1.33 -5.60
CA GLN A 144 -1.62 -1.38 -4.79
C GLN A 144 -0.48 -2.09 -5.53
N THR A 145 -0.76 -3.24 -6.16
CA THR A 145 0.22 -3.99 -6.95
C THR A 145 0.77 -3.16 -8.11
N ARG A 146 -0.10 -2.42 -8.84
CA ARG A 146 0.33 -1.52 -9.91
C ARG A 146 1.22 -0.38 -9.39
N PHE A 147 0.89 0.17 -8.23
CA PHE A 147 1.71 1.21 -7.60
C PHE A 147 3.08 0.66 -7.19
N GLU A 148 3.13 -0.48 -6.51
CA GLU A 148 4.37 -1.13 -6.08
C GLU A 148 5.26 -1.49 -7.29
N GLN A 149 4.66 -1.93 -8.39
CA GLN A 149 5.40 -2.18 -9.65
C GLN A 149 5.98 -0.90 -10.24
N SER A 150 5.27 0.23 -10.17
CA SER A 150 5.76 1.52 -10.67
C SER A 150 6.91 2.09 -9.84
N THR A 151 7.08 1.62 -8.60
CA THR A 151 8.13 2.04 -7.66
C THR A 151 9.25 1.01 -7.48
N ASN A 152 9.43 0.08 -8.44
CA ASN A 152 10.39 -1.02 -8.39
C ASN A 152 10.25 -1.96 -7.17
N GLY A 153 9.07 -1.98 -6.56
CA GLY A 153 8.72 -2.93 -5.53
C GLY A 153 8.61 -4.36 -6.08
N ARG A 154 8.61 -5.35 -5.17
CA ARG A 154 8.30 -6.75 -5.49
C ARG A 154 6.93 -7.10 -4.90
N PRO A 155 5.84 -6.74 -5.56
CA PRO A 155 4.51 -6.96 -5.02
C PRO A 155 4.16 -8.44 -4.94
N ASP A 156 3.42 -8.80 -3.90
CA ASP A 156 3.01 -10.20 -3.67
C ASP A 156 2.06 -10.73 -4.77
N HIS A 157 1.40 -9.83 -5.52
CA HIS A 157 0.45 -10.17 -6.57
C HIS A 157 0.99 -9.97 -7.99
N ALA A 158 2.32 -9.88 -8.18
CA ALA A 158 2.91 -9.55 -9.49
C ALA A 158 2.48 -10.51 -10.60
N ALA A 159 2.63 -11.83 -10.37
CA ALA A 159 2.23 -12.85 -11.33
C ALA A 159 0.71 -12.86 -11.58
N ALA A 160 -0.09 -12.71 -10.53
CA ALA A 160 -1.55 -12.64 -10.64
C ALA A 160 -2.00 -11.44 -11.48
N LEU A 161 -1.35 -10.28 -11.31
CA LEU A 161 -1.65 -9.10 -12.12
C LEU A 161 -1.31 -9.33 -13.61
N THR A 162 -0.19 -9.96 -13.92
CA THR A 162 0.18 -10.27 -15.32
C THR A 162 -0.82 -11.26 -15.95
N ILE A 163 -1.26 -12.28 -15.21
CA ILE A 163 -2.31 -13.20 -15.70
C ILE A 163 -3.63 -12.46 -15.92
N LEU A 164 -3.98 -11.55 -15.03
CA LEU A 164 -5.17 -10.73 -15.13
C LEU A 164 -5.12 -9.83 -16.37
N GLU A 165 -4.01 -9.13 -16.59
CA GLU A 165 -3.78 -8.31 -17.77
C GLU A 165 -3.83 -9.13 -19.07
N PHE A 166 -3.24 -10.33 -19.07
CA PHE A 166 -3.34 -11.27 -20.17
C PHE A 166 -4.78 -11.70 -20.43
N SER A 167 -5.54 -11.98 -19.39
CA SER A 167 -6.93 -12.44 -19.49
C SER A 167 -7.85 -11.34 -20.04
N LEU A 168 -7.67 -10.10 -19.58
CA LEU A 168 -8.39 -8.93 -20.12
C LEU A 168 -8.02 -8.65 -21.58
N ALA A 169 -6.73 -8.76 -21.91
CA ALA A 169 -6.24 -8.52 -23.27
C ALA A 169 -6.71 -9.54 -24.31
N ASN A 170 -7.15 -10.71 -23.85
CA ASN A 170 -7.64 -11.79 -24.68
C ASN A 170 -9.15 -12.07 -24.47
N ASP A 171 -9.89 -11.12 -23.90
CA ASP A 171 -11.34 -11.17 -23.67
C ASP A 171 -11.80 -12.44 -22.91
N ILE A 172 -10.96 -12.91 -21.98
CA ILE A 172 -11.25 -14.09 -21.15
C ILE A 172 -12.13 -13.72 -19.96
N ILE A 173 -11.97 -12.50 -19.45
CA ILE A 173 -12.74 -11.94 -18.34
C ILE A 173 -13.12 -10.49 -18.62
N GLU A 174 -14.22 -10.06 -18.00
CA GLU A 174 -14.67 -8.66 -18.06
C GLU A 174 -13.95 -7.79 -17.02
N PRO A 175 -13.80 -6.46 -17.26
CA PRO A 175 -13.14 -5.54 -16.33
C PRO A 175 -13.74 -5.53 -14.92
N GLU A 176 -15.04 -5.74 -14.75
CA GLU A 176 -15.73 -5.80 -13.47
C GLU A 176 -15.33 -7.02 -12.64
N GLN A 177 -15.11 -8.17 -13.29
CA GLN A 177 -14.63 -9.39 -12.63
C GLN A 177 -13.18 -9.24 -12.16
N SER A 178 -12.37 -8.53 -12.93
CA SER A 178 -10.93 -8.36 -12.67
C SER A 178 -10.64 -7.83 -11.26
N GLN A 179 -11.46 -6.90 -10.76
CA GLN A 179 -11.25 -6.26 -9.46
C GLN A 179 -11.37 -7.20 -8.25
N LYS A 180 -12.03 -8.36 -8.43
CA LYS A 180 -12.34 -9.28 -7.33
C LYS A 180 -11.44 -10.51 -7.29
N VAL A 181 -10.72 -10.82 -8.36
CA VAL A 181 -10.08 -12.14 -8.54
C VAL A 181 -8.55 -12.15 -8.33
N ILE A 182 -7.87 -11.00 -8.19
CA ILE A 182 -6.40 -10.97 -8.08
C ILE A 182 -5.87 -11.77 -6.87
N THR A 183 -6.53 -11.68 -5.72
CA THR A 183 -6.17 -12.44 -4.52
C THR A 183 -6.44 -13.93 -4.69
N THR A 184 -7.49 -14.28 -5.42
CA THR A 184 -7.85 -15.66 -5.77
C THR A 184 -6.80 -16.28 -6.69
N ILE A 185 -6.40 -15.57 -7.75
CA ILE A 185 -5.30 -15.99 -8.63
C ILE A 185 -4.01 -16.16 -7.83
N THR A 186 -3.64 -15.17 -7.01
CA THR A 186 -2.43 -15.26 -6.16
C THR A 186 -2.48 -16.49 -5.26
N ARG A 187 -3.64 -16.77 -4.66
CA ARG A 187 -3.81 -17.94 -3.80
C ARG A 187 -3.62 -19.24 -4.56
N MET A 188 -4.16 -19.35 -5.77
CA MET A 188 -3.95 -20.49 -6.65
C MET A 188 -2.47 -20.67 -7.00
N LEU A 189 -1.82 -19.61 -7.45
CA LEU A 189 -0.41 -19.63 -7.87
C LEU A 189 0.57 -19.86 -6.69
N SER A 190 0.14 -19.72 -5.45
CA SER A 190 0.98 -20.01 -4.29
C SER A 190 1.37 -21.49 -4.20
N SER A 191 0.61 -22.41 -4.80
CA SER A 191 0.94 -23.84 -4.91
C SER A 191 1.87 -24.10 -6.08
N PRO A 192 3.07 -24.67 -5.87
CA PRO A 192 3.94 -25.11 -6.95
C PRO A 192 3.25 -26.06 -7.91
N GLU A 193 2.43 -26.98 -7.39
CA GLU A 193 1.70 -27.99 -8.15
C GLU A 193 0.69 -27.35 -9.13
N VAL A 194 0.07 -26.23 -8.72
CA VAL A 194 -0.81 -25.47 -9.62
C VAL A 194 0.00 -24.82 -10.73
N ARG A 195 1.10 -24.19 -10.39
CA ARG A 195 1.96 -23.56 -11.41
C ARG A 195 2.46 -24.58 -12.42
N GLU A 196 2.93 -25.74 -11.96
CA GLU A 196 3.34 -26.84 -12.82
C GLU A 196 2.20 -27.32 -13.73
N ALA A 197 1.02 -27.55 -13.18
CA ALA A 197 -0.15 -27.98 -13.95
C ALA A 197 -0.51 -26.95 -15.04
N PHE A 198 -0.49 -25.66 -14.71
CA PHE A 198 -0.78 -24.57 -15.63
C PHE A 198 0.41 -24.26 -16.59
N GLY A 199 1.52 -24.95 -16.45
CA GLY A 199 2.72 -24.71 -17.27
C GLY A 199 3.48 -23.45 -16.92
N ILE A 200 3.30 -22.87 -15.73
CA ILE A 200 3.97 -21.66 -15.28
C ILE A 200 5.33 -22.02 -14.68
N LEU A 201 6.41 -21.48 -15.24
CA LEU A 201 7.79 -21.72 -14.82
C LEU A 201 8.30 -20.73 -13.78
N THR A 202 7.66 -19.56 -13.65
CA THR A 202 8.10 -18.46 -12.79
C THR A 202 7.43 -18.44 -11.42
N GLY A 203 8.01 -17.69 -10.47
CA GLY A 203 7.47 -17.51 -9.13
C GLY A 203 6.30 -16.52 -9.07
N VAL A 204 5.59 -16.50 -7.93
CA VAL A 204 4.40 -15.65 -7.72
C VAL A 204 4.70 -14.15 -7.66
N ARG A 205 5.95 -13.77 -7.34
CA ARG A 205 6.41 -12.38 -7.25
C ARG A 205 7.04 -11.86 -8.53
N GLU A 206 7.04 -12.67 -9.58
CA GLU A 206 7.64 -12.33 -10.86
C GLU A 206 6.58 -11.79 -11.82
N ARG A 207 6.90 -10.65 -12.44
CA ARG A 207 6.03 -10.02 -13.43
C ARG A 207 6.17 -10.66 -14.82
N ASN A 208 7.39 -11.08 -15.15
CA ASN A 208 7.67 -11.68 -16.45
C ASN A 208 7.39 -13.20 -16.39
N ILE A 209 6.13 -13.55 -16.51
CA ILE A 209 5.71 -14.96 -16.47
C ILE A 209 6.19 -15.69 -17.71
N GLN A 210 6.87 -16.81 -17.46
CA GLN A 210 7.24 -17.78 -18.49
C GLN A 210 6.34 -19.01 -18.38
N ILE A 211 5.83 -19.47 -19.51
CA ILE A 211 5.02 -20.68 -19.59
C ILE A 211 5.67 -21.70 -20.53
N ASN A 212 5.48 -23.00 -20.27
CA ASN A 212 5.95 -24.10 -21.11
C ASN A 212 4.82 -24.86 -21.81
N ILE A 213 3.72 -24.18 -22.09
CA ILE A 213 2.61 -24.63 -22.92
C ILE A 213 2.28 -23.57 -23.95
N GLN A 214 1.48 -23.91 -24.97
CA GLN A 214 1.04 -22.94 -25.98
C GLN A 214 0.11 -21.90 -25.35
N HIS A 215 0.14 -20.66 -25.87
CA HIS A 215 -0.73 -19.59 -25.35
C HIS A 215 -2.22 -19.95 -25.41
N ASP A 216 -2.66 -20.63 -26.47
CA ASP A 216 -4.06 -21.03 -26.60
C ASP A 216 -4.45 -22.11 -25.59
N GLU A 217 -3.55 -23.02 -25.24
CA GLU A 217 -3.76 -24.00 -24.18
C GLU A 217 -3.86 -23.28 -22.82
N PHE A 218 -3.00 -22.28 -22.58
CA PHE A 218 -3.06 -21.47 -21.38
C PHE A 218 -4.36 -20.67 -21.28
N LYS A 219 -4.83 -20.08 -22.40
CA LYS A 219 -6.16 -19.41 -22.47
C LYS A 219 -7.29 -20.38 -22.09
N ASN A 220 -7.28 -21.60 -22.63
CA ASN A 220 -8.30 -22.60 -22.36
C ASN A 220 -8.35 -23.01 -20.87
N ILE A 221 -7.20 -23.07 -20.20
CA ILE A 221 -7.12 -23.28 -18.76
C ILE A 221 -7.76 -22.10 -18.02
N LEU A 222 -7.41 -20.86 -18.40
CA LEU A 222 -7.91 -19.64 -17.74
C LEU A 222 -9.43 -19.46 -17.94
N ILE A 223 -9.95 -19.73 -19.15
CA ILE A 223 -11.40 -19.69 -19.43
C ILE A 223 -12.14 -20.62 -18.47
N GLN A 224 -11.67 -21.87 -18.33
CA GLN A 224 -12.29 -22.82 -17.40
C GLN A 224 -12.13 -22.35 -15.95
N TYR A 225 -10.95 -21.90 -15.57
CA TYR A 225 -10.68 -21.43 -14.21
C TYR A 225 -11.59 -20.28 -13.78
N PHE A 226 -11.74 -19.24 -14.59
CA PHE A 226 -12.59 -18.10 -14.24
C PHE A 226 -14.07 -18.47 -14.22
N LYS A 227 -14.52 -19.35 -15.11
CA LYS A 227 -15.86 -19.91 -15.06
C LYS A 227 -16.14 -20.65 -13.75
N ASP A 228 -15.19 -21.46 -13.28
CA ASP A 228 -15.34 -22.25 -12.06
C ASP A 228 -15.22 -21.39 -10.79
N VAL A 229 -14.44 -20.29 -10.81
CA VAL A 229 -14.39 -19.30 -9.74
C VAL A 229 -15.75 -18.63 -9.53
N ASP A 230 -16.46 -18.31 -10.61
CA ASP A 230 -17.76 -17.64 -10.52
C ASP A 230 -18.86 -18.61 -10.04
N ASN A 231 -18.80 -19.89 -10.43
CA ASN A 231 -19.82 -20.88 -10.10
C ASN A 231 -19.76 -21.39 -8.66
N SER A 232 -18.67 -21.12 -7.93
CA SER A 232 -18.47 -21.58 -6.53
C SER A 232 -18.61 -23.09 -6.29
N GLU A 233 -18.66 -23.92 -7.35
CA GLU A 233 -18.76 -25.39 -7.27
C GLU A 233 -17.49 -26.04 -6.71
N HIS A 234 -16.35 -25.33 -6.87
CA HIS A 234 -15.04 -25.73 -6.37
C HIS A 234 -14.55 -24.73 -5.33
N ASN A 235 -13.92 -25.21 -4.26
CA ASN A 235 -13.39 -24.36 -3.20
C ASN A 235 -12.04 -23.74 -3.61
N ILE A 236 -12.03 -22.95 -4.70
CA ILE A 236 -10.84 -22.33 -5.32
C ILE A 236 -10.73 -20.82 -5.09
N GLY A 237 -11.46 -20.29 -4.13
CA GLY A 237 -11.43 -18.87 -3.75
C GLY A 237 -10.13 -18.45 -3.04
N SER A 238 -10.08 -17.19 -2.63
CA SER A 238 -8.91 -16.59 -1.93
C SER A 238 -8.54 -17.27 -0.59
N ARG A 239 -9.44 -18.10 -0.05
CA ARG A 239 -9.26 -18.86 1.19
C ARG A 239 -9.01 -20.36 0.96
N SER A 240 -8.88 -20.82 -0.28
CA SER A 240 -8.62 -22.23 -0.61
C SER A 240 -7.39 -22.76 0.11
N ASN A 241 -7.49 -23.99 0.62
CA ASN A 241 -6.34 -24.70 1.21
C ASN A 241 -5.58 -25.51 0.13
N LYS A 242 -4.52 -26.23 0.53
CA LYS A 242 -3.71 -26.99 -0.42
C LYS A 242 -4.50 -28.14 -1.06
N THR A 243 -5.32 -28.85 -0.28
CA THR A 243 -6.13 -29.97 -0.75
C THR A 243 -7.14 -29.53 -1.80
N ASP A 244 -7.88 -28.43 -1.54
CA ASP A 244 -8.83 -27.85 -2.49
C ASP A 244 -8.17 -27.59 -3.85
N ARG A 245 -6.96 -27.02 -3.86
CA ARG A 245 -6.24 -26.70 -5.09
C ARG A 245 -5.74 -27.95 -5.83
N LEU A 246 -5.33 -28.99 -5.12
CA LEU A 246 -4.94 -30.26 -5.73
C LEU A 246 -6.15 -31.00 -6.30
N GLU A 247 -7.29 -31.00 -5.62
CA GLU A 247 -8.55 -31.54 -6.13
C GLU A 247 -8.99 -30.85 -7.41
N TYR A 248 -8.84 -29.52 -7.44
CA TYR A 248 -9.14 -28.73 -8.63
C TYR A 248 -8.22 -29.08 -9.82
N ILE A 249 -6.92 -29.26 -9.61
CA ILE A 249 -6.01 -29.74 -10.67
C ILE A 249 -6.46 -31.11 -11.19
N ASN A 250 -6.85 -32.02 -10.30
CA ASN A 250 -7.34 -33.34 -10.71
C ASN A 250 -8.64 -33.26 -11.51
N TYR A 251 -9.52 -32.34 -11.15
CA TYR A 251 -10.73 -32.04 -11.91
C TYR A 251 -10.36 -31.53 -13.32
N LEU A 252 -9.49 -30.53 -13.44
CA LEU A 252 -9.04 -30.02 -14.75
C LEU A 252 -8.37 -31.10 -15.61
N LYS A 253 -7.59 -32.02 -15.01
CA LYS A 253 -6.99 -33.16 -15.71
C LYS A 253 -8.08 -34.10 -16.27
N LYS A 254 -9.11 -34.40 -15.48
CA LYS A 254 -10.25 -35.25 -15.93
C LYS A 254 -11.03 -34.60 -17.08
N LEU A 255 -11.13 -33.27 -17.09
CA LEU A 255 -11.73 -32.50 -18.18
C LEU A 255 -10.82 -32.38 -19.44
N GLY A 256 -9.60 -32.91 -19.40
CA GLY A 256 -8.63 -32.76 -20.49
C GLY A 256 -8.17 -31.31 -20.70
N LYS A 257 -8.27 -30.45 -19.68
CA LYS A 257 -7.89 -29.04 -19.75
C LYS A 257 -6.40 -28.81 -19.46
N ILE A 258 -5.73 -29.76 -18.81
CA ILE A 258 -4.28 -29.70 -18.55
C ILE A 258 -3.53 -30.38 -19.69
N PRO A 259 -2.74 -29.62 -20.49
CA PRO A 259 -1.96 -30.22 -21.59
C PRO A 259 -0.93 -31.22 -21.08
N SER A 260 -0.76 -32.33 -21.79
CA SER A 260 0.30 -33.31 -21.54
C SER A 260 1.61 -32.91 -22.20
N ALA A 261 1.53 -32.25 -23.36
CA ALA A 261 2.69 -31.74 -24.06
C ALA A 261 3.28 -30.49 -23.39
N ARG A 262 4.60 -30.42 -23.35
CA ARG A 262 5.31 -29.24 -22.79
C ARG A 262 6.31 -28.73 -23.83
N LEU A 263 6.45 -27.43 -23.92
CA LEU A 263 7.46 -26.79 -24.73
C LEU A 263 8.84 -27.01 -24.10
N SER A 264 9.85 -27.28 -24.92
CA SER A 264 11.23 -27.44 -24.48
C SER A 264 11.82 -26.16 -23.89
N ASN A 265 11.40 -24.99 -24.39
CA ASN A 265 11.77 -23.67 -23.89
C ASN A 265 10.54 -22.92 -23.41
N GLY A 266 10.70 -22.16 -22.30
CA GLY A 266 9.65 -21.27 -21.82
C GLY A 266 9.40 -20.12 -22.80
N VAL A 267 8.12 -19.75 -22.95
CA VAL A 267 7.71 -18.57 -23.73
C VAL A 267 7.12 -17.52 -22.79
N SER A 268 7.35 -16.24 -23.08
CA SER A 268 6.79 -15.16 -22.27
C SER A 268 5.27 -15.09 -22.44
N LEU A 269 4.53 -15.04 -21.33
CA LEU A 269 3.08 -14.89 -21.38
C LEU A 269 2.65 -13.59 -22.08
N ILE A 270 3.44 -12.52 -21.93
CA ILE A 270 3.18 -11.22 -22.55
C ILE A 270 3.19 -11.31 -24.08
N SER A 271 4.00 -12.21 -24.68
CA SER A 271 4.04 -12.37 -26.14
C SER A 271 2.73 -12.91 -26.75
N GLY A 272 1.85 -13.49 -25.94
CA GLY A 272 0.49 -13.91 -26.34
C GLY A 272 -0.58 -12.80 -26.22
N MET A 273 -0.18 -11.57 -25.89
CA MET A 273 -1.11 -10.41 -25.87
C MET A 273 -1.16 -9.71 -27.25
N PRO A 274 -2.25 -9.01 -27.57
CA PRO A 274 -2.32 -8.17 -28.78
C PRO A 274 -1.18 -7.13 -28.83
N SER A 275 -0.64 -6.90 -30.02
CA SER A 275 0.51 -6.02 -30.25
C SER A 275 0.33 -4.59 -29.71
N THR A 276 -0.89 -4.06 -29.77
CA THR A 276 -1.26 -2.74 -29.23
C THR A 276 -1.08 -2.63 -27.71
N ILE A 277 -1.30 -3.72 -27.00
CA ILE A 277 -1.12 -3.78 -25.54
C ILE A 277 0.34 -3.98 -25.18
N ILE A 278 1.07 -4.82 -25.92
CA ILE A 278 2.51 -5.02 -25.75
C ILE A 278 3.26 -3.70 -25.89
N GLN A 279 2.94 -2.88 -26.91
CA GLN A 279 3.55 -1.57 -27.10
C GLN A 279 3.31 -0.62 -25.93
N LYS A 280 2.08 -0.58 -25.39
CA LYS A 280 1.77 0.24 -24.19
C LYS A 280 2.53 -0.20 -22.93
N LEU A 281 2.73 -1.51 -22.75
CA LEU A 281 3.50 -2.04 -21.62
C LEU A 281 5.00 -1.76 -21.76
N GLN A 282 5.56 -1.84 -22.97
CA GLN A 282 6.95 -1.54 -23.27
C GLN A 282 7.27 -0.04 -23.13
N GLN A 283 6.39 0.85 -23.57
CA GLN A 283 6.54 2.30 -23.38
C GLN A 283 6.56 2.71 -21.91
N LYS A 284 5.76 2.07 -21.05
CA LYS A 284 5.81 2.29 -19.59
C LYS A 284 7.14 1.84 -18.97
N SER A 285 7.73 0.73 -19.42
CA SER A 285 9.00 0.23 -18.91
C SER A 285 10.19 1.10 -19.36
N SER A 286 10.17 1.64 -20.57
CA SER A 286 11.22 2.53 -21.07
C SER A 286 11.20 3.91 -20.43
N ALA A 287 10.02 4.44 -20.10
CA ALA A 287 9.88 5.70 -19.37
C ALA A 287 10.47 5.61 -17.95
N THR A 288 10.30 4.46 -17.27
CA THR A 288 10.85 4.22 -15.94
C THR A 288 12.38 4.12 -15.96
N LEU A 289 12.96 3.45 -16.98
CA LEU A 289 14.43 3.35 -17.17
C LEU A 289 15.09 4.71 -17.50
N SER A 290 14.37 5.59 -18.19
CA SER A 290 14.84 6.95 -18.51
C SER A 290 14.89 7.85 -17.27
N GLN A 291 13.96 7.70 -16.35
CA GLN A 291 13.95 8.41 -15.06
C GLN A 291 15.05 7.93 -14.11
N GLU A 292 15.39 6.64 -14.09
CA GLU A 292 16.51 6.13 -13.28
C GLU A 292 17.88 6.65 -13.74
N LYS A 293 18.10 6.84 -15.06
CA LYS A 293 19.32 7.45 -15.57
C LYS A 293 19.41 8.93 -15.24
N ALA A 294 18.28 9.64 -15.18
CA ALA A 294 18.24 11.06 -14.83
C ALA A 294 18.49 11.32 -13.33
N THR A 295 18.08 10.41 -12.44
CA THR A 295 18.29 10.55 -11.00
C THR A 295 19.73 10.23 -10.55
N LYS A 296 20.46 9.37 -11.28
CA LYS A 296 21.87 9.10 -10.98
C LYS A 296 22.84 10.23 -11.34
N ASN A 297 22.41 11.19 -12.14
CA ASN A 297 23.21 12.34 -12.61
C ASN A 297 22.80 13.69 -11.98
N ARG A 298 22.11 13.72 -10.85
CA ARG A 298 21.88 15.00 -10.15
C ARG A 298 23.12 15.42 -9.39
N PRO A 299 23.72 16.60 -9.70
CA PRO A 299 24.75 17.18 -8.86
C PRO A 299 24.17 17.53 -7.49
N GLN A 300 24.97 17.33 -6.44
CA GLN A 300 24.60 17.78 -5.10
C GLN A 300 24.36 19.29 -5.14
N VAL A 301 23.13 19.74 -4.93
CA VAL A 301 22.79 21.13 -4.80
C VAL A 301 23.18 21.58 -3.39
N LYS A 302 24.18 22.43 -3.31
CA LYS A 302 24.48 23.23 -2.12
C LYS A 302 23.28 24.15 -1.86
N ASN A 303 22.86 24.25 -0.59
CA ASN A 303 21.84 25.17 -0.10
C ASN A 303 22.02 26.56 -0.71
N ASN A 304 21.06 27.02 -1.49
CA ASN A 304 20.82 28.44 -1.74
C ASN A 304 19.30 28.66 -1.89
N GLU A 305 18.88 29.71 -1.25
CA GLU A 305 17.54 30.23 -1.06
C GLU A 305 16.72 30.27 -2.34
N PHE A 306 15.49 29.71 -2.29
CA PHE A 306 14.48 29.94 -3.30
C PHE A 306 13.72 31.22 -2.97
N ILE A 307 14.01 32.30 -3.70
CA ILE A 307 13.13 33.46 -3.80
C ILE A 307 12.13 33.13 -4.94
N ILE A 308 10.86 33.01 -4.60
CA ILE A 308 9.78 32.90 -5.58
C ILE A 308 9.15 34.29 -5.66
N ASP A 309 9.48 35.05 -6.70
CA ASP A 309 8.76 36.27 -7.07
C ASP A 309 7.48 35.87 -7.83
N TYR A 310 6.32 36.11 -7.20
CA TYR A 310 5.04 36.10 -7.87
C TYR A 310 4.66 37.54 -8.27
N GLU A 311 4.86 37.92 -9.51
CA GLU A 311 4.14 39.06 -10.10
C GLU A 311 2.71 38.61 -10.47
N LEU A 312 1.75 39.05 -9.65
CA LEU A 312 0.34 38.99 -9.95
C LEU A 312 -0.01 40.21 -10.84
N SER A 313 -0.07 40.02 -12.15
CA SER A 313 -0.74 40.98 -13.03
C SER A 313 -2.26 40.79 -12.95
N ILE A 314 -2.93 41.73 -12.27
CA ILE A 314 -4.38 41.87 -12.28
C ILE A 314 -4.74 42.77 -13.48
N PRO A 315 -5.60 42.37 -14.42
CA PRO A 315 -6.15 43.31 -15.38
C PRO A 315 -7.24 44.14 -14.70
N VAL A 316 -7.05 45.49 -14.76
CA VAL A 316 -8.06 46.46 -14.42
C VAL A 316 -8.94 46.67 -15.66
N SER A 317 -10.20 46.39 -15.56
CA SER A 317 -11.31 47.12 -16.23
C SER A 317 -12.65 46.67 -15.70
#